data_c37b1b316abab5ade0fcd79f9e888029
#
_entry.id   c37b1b316abab5ade0fcd79f9e888029
#
_cell.length_a   1.000
_cell.length_b   1.000
_cell.length_c   1.000
_cell.angle_alpha   90.00
_cell.angle_beta   90.00
_cell.angle_gamma   90.00
#
_symmetry.space_group_name_H-M   'P 1'
#
loop_
_entity.id
_entity.type
_entity.pdbx_description
1 polymer ?
#
loop_
_entity_poly.entity_id
_entity_poly.type
_entity_poly.pdbx_seq_one_letter_code
_entity_poly.pdbx_strand_id
1 'polypeptide(L)'
;MTKRHERADFGKITNYPIAGRTNKVKVADFANIDRYRASKNIADLLPRQLKAADFKSIVGHLHAAAKHGKGVIFAIGAHVIKVGCSSILIDWIERGVITGIAMNGAGAVHDLEIALIGQTSEDVEEEVKTGRFGMVEETAAMTMEALRAYPEMGFGQCIGQYILDKKMPHADKSILAACAAKGIPATVHAAIGCEITHIHPLTNGALIGEKSFDDFRIFTAMLKTLTGGGCYFNVGSAVILP
;
A
#
# COMPACT_ATOMS: atom_id res chain seq x y z
N MET A 1 31.52 -31.87 -0.24
CA MET A 1 30.70 -31.10 -1.14
C MET A 1 29.30 -31.04 -0.57
N THR A 2 28.82 -29.87 -0.13
CA THR A 2 27.46 -29.69 0.38
C THR A 2 26.48 -29.82 -0.78
N LYS A 3 25.60 -30.81 -0.71
CA LYS A 3 24.59 -31.07 -1.73
C LYS A 3 23.59 -29.90 -1.75
N ARG A 4 23.58 -29.08 -2.82
CA ARG A 4 22.57 -28.04 -2.97
C ARG A 4 21.22 -28.70 -3.24
N HIS A 5 20.20 -28.28 -2.50
CA HIS A 5 18.83 -28.72 -2.76
C HIS A 5 18.33 -28.17 -4.11
N GLU A 6 17.42 -28.91 -4.74
CA GLU A 6 16.75 -28.48 -5.96
C GLU A 6 15.94 -27.21 -5.75
N ARG A 7 15.93 -26.34 -6.73
CA ARG A 7 15.13 -25.11 -6.76
C ARG A 7 14.13 -25.20 -7.91
N ALA A 8 12.89 -24.77 -7.68
CA ALA A 8 11.90 -24.69 -8.72
C ALA A 8 12.32 -23.72 -9.83
N ASP A 9 12.06 -24.11 -11.07
CA ASP A 9 12.29 -23.27 -12.26
C ASP A 9 11.00 -22.52 -12.60
N PHE A 10 10.95 -21.25 -12.30
CA PHE A 10 9.82 -20.36 -12.58
C PHE A 10 9.77 -19.87 -14.04
N GLY A 11 10.83 -20.05 -14.82
CA GLY A 11 10.88 -19.65 -16.22
C GLY A 11 9.83 -20.33 -17.14
N LYS A 12 9.21 -21.41 -16.64
CA LYS A 12 8.14 -22.16 -17.35
C LYS A 12 6.73 -21.72 -16.97
N ILE A 13 6.59 -20.78 -16.03
CA ILE A 13 5.28 -20.26 -15.60
C ILE A 13 4.70 -19.40 -16.73
N THR A 14 3.44 -19.67 -17.07
CA THR A 14 2.68 -18.88 -18.03
C THR A 14 1.91 -17.79 -17.33
N ASN A 15 2.11 -16.56 -17.74
CA ASN A 15 1.39 -15.38 -17.25
C ASN A 15 0.26 -15.01 -18.22
N TYR A 16 -0.65 -14.17 -17.77
CA TYR A 16 -1.73 -13.64 -18.58
C TYR A 16 -1.95 -12.14 -18.29
N PRO A 17 -2.50 -11.37 -19.26
CA PRO A 17 -2.76 -9.94 -19.09
C PRO A 17 -3.80 -9.66 -18.00
N ILE A 18 -3.59 -8.61 -17.21
CA ILE A 18 -4.51 -8.17 -16.14
C ILE A 18 -5.94 -7.88 -16.64
N ALA A 19 -6.07 -7.45 -17.91
CA ALA A 19 -7.37 -7.20 -18.54
C ALA A 19 -8.25 -8.45 -18.66
N GLY A 20 -7.66 -9.66 -18.64
CA GLY A 20 -8.38 -10.93 -18.68
C GLY A 20 -8.88 -11.43 -17.33
N ARG A 21 -8.64 -10.69 -16.25
CA ARG A 21 -8.93 -11.11 -14.87
C ARG A 21 -10.27 -10.54 -14.37
N THR A 22 -11.03 -11.36 -13.65
CA THR A 22 -12.19 -10.88 -12.89
C THR A 22 -11.71 -10.27 -11.56
N ASN A 23 -12.08 -9.01 -11.31
CA ASN A 23 -11.69 -8.27 -10.12
C ASN A 23 -12.89 -7.98 -9.21
N LYS A 24 -12.71 -8.16 -7.90
CA LYS A 24 -13.74 -7.92 -6.87
C LYS A 24 -13.78 -6.49 -6.33
N VAL A 25 -12.72 -5.69 -6.55
CA VAL A 25 -12.60 -4.32 -6.02
C VAL A 25 -12.44 -3.34 -7.18
N LYS A 26 -13.27 -2.31 -7.21
CA LYS A 26 -13.33 -1.28 -8.26
C LYS A 26 -13.28 0.11 -7.64
N VAL A 27 -12.64 1.06 -8.31
CA VAL A 27 -12.61 2.48 -7.88
C VAL A 27 -14.01 3.06 -7.71
N ALA A 28 -15.00 2.61 -8.51
CA ALA A 28 -16.39 3.05 -8.38
C ALA A 28 -17.00 2.77 -7.00
N ASP A 29 -16.47 1.77 -6.28
CA ASP A 29 -16.93 1.37 -4.95
C ASP A 29 -16.14 2.03 -3.81
N PHE A 30 -15.18 2.91 -4.11
CA PHE A 30 -14.38 3.59 -3.10
C PHE A 30 -15.20 4.58 -2.27
N ALA A 31 -14.72 4.88 -1.05
CA ALA A 31 -15.31 5.89 -0.19
C ALA A 31 -15.42 7.24 -0.91
N ASN A 32 -16.61 7.83 -0.87
CA ASN A 32 -16.87 9.13 -1.50
C ASN A 32 -16.52 10.26 -0.52
N ILE A 33 -15.49 11.03 -0.85
CA ILE A 33 -14.94 12.09 0.00
C ILE A 33 -15.93 13.24 0.19
N ASP A 34 -16.75 13.56 -0.81
CA ASP A 34 -17.73 14.64 -0.69
C ASP A 34 -18.82 14.26 0.32
N ARG A 35 -19.28 13.01 0.30
CA ARG A 35 -20.17 12.49 1.34
C ARG A 35 -19.52 12.48 2.71
N TYR A 36 -18.23 12.09 2.81
CA TYR A 36 -17.47 12.10 4.05
C TYR A 36 -17.35 13.52 4.63
N ARG A 37 -17.00 14.52 3.80
CA ARG A 37 -16.87 15.92 4.22
C ARG A 37 -18.21 16.57 4.58
N ALA A 38 -19.29 16.18 3.93
CA ALA A 38 -20.64 16.70 4.18
C ALA A 38 -21.30 16.09 5.41
N SER A 39 -20.82 14.96 5.92
CA SER A 39 -21.39 14.32 7.10
C SER A 39 -21.11 15.16 8.36
N LYS A 40 -22.15 15.51 9.09
CA LYS A 40 -22.02 16.10 10.42
C LYS A 40 -21.46 15.04 11.37
N ASN A 41 -20.64 15.48 12.27
CA ASN A 41 -19.75 14.77 13.15
C ASN A 41 -20.40 13.54 13.85
N ILE A 42 -20.18 12.35 13.31
CA ILE A 42 -20.63 11.07 13.89
C ILE A 42 -20.10 10.88 15.32
N ALA A 43 -18.91 11.43 15.63
CA ALA A 43 -18.32 11.32 16.96
C ALA A 43 -19.18 11.99 18.05
N ASP A 44 -20.00 12.99 17.70
CA ASP A 44 -20.89 13.64 18.64
C ASP A 44 -22.12 12.76 19.01
N LEU A 45 -22.45 11.79 18.15
CA LEU A 45 -23.52 10.83 18.39
C LEU A 45 -23.07 9.67 19.30
N LEU A 46 -21.78 9.49 19.53
CA LEU A 46 -21.24 8.41 20.35
C LEU A 46 -21.35 8.74 21.84
N PRO A 47 -21.66 7.74 22.71
CA PRO A 47 -21.66 7.91 24.16
C PRO A 47 -20.27 8.35 24.65
N ARG A 48 -20.21 8.91 25.87
CA ARG A 48 -18.96 9.39 26.49
C ARG A 48 -18.33 8.34 27.41
N GLN A 49 -18.49 7.06 27.11
CA GLN A 49 -18.05 5.96 27.95
C GLN A 49 -17.46 4.81 27.12
N LEU A 50 -16.69 3.95 27.78
CA LEU A 50 -16.10 2.73 27.21
C LEU A 50 -15.34 3.05 25.91
N LYS A 51 -15.49 2.22 24.88
CA LYS A 51 -14.79 2.36 23.60
C LYS A 51 -15.08 3.66 22.84
N ALA A 52 -16.23 4.28 23.10
CA ALA A 52 -16.52 5.59 22.54
C ALA A 52 -15.66 6.70 23.17
N ALA A 53 -15.30 6.59 24.44
CA ALA A 53 -14.34 7.49 25.08
C ALA A 53 -12.93 7.30 24.51
N ASP A 54 -12.48 6.03 24.36
CA ASP A 54 -11.19 5.70 23.73
C ASP A 54 -11.13 6.28 22.32
N PHE A 55 -12.19 6.09 21.51
CA PHE A 55 -12.28 6.63 20.17
C PHE A 55 -12.13 8.17 20.15
N LYS A 56 -12.84 8.88 21.02
CA LYS A 56 -12.72 10.34 21.12
C LYS A 56 -11.32 10.79 21.55
N SER A 57 -10.68 10.03 22.44
CA SER A 57 -9.29 10.28 22.84
C SER A 57 -8.32 10.14 21.65
N ILE A 58 -8.47 9.06 20.87
CA ILE A 58 -7.64 8.84 19.66
C ILE A 58 -7.83 9.98 18.66
N VAL A 59 -9.07 10.38 18.39
CA VAL A 59 -9.37 11.52 17.51
C VAL A 59 -8.71 12.81 18.03
N GLY A 60 -8.77 13.04 19.34
CA GLY A 60 -8.14 14.20 19.99
C GLY A 60 -6.61 14.20 19.82
N HIS A 61 -5.96 13.06 20.01
CA HIS A 61 -4.51 12.92 19.83
C HIS A 61 -4.11 13.13 18.36
N LEU A 62 -4.84 12.53 17.43
CA LEU A 62 -4.60 12.72 15.99
C LEU A 62 -4.73 14.20 15.58
N HIS A 63 -5.80 14.86 16.04
CA HIS A 63 -5.98 16.29 15.78
C HIS A 63 -4.85 17.13 16.35
N ALA A 64 -4.41 16.86 17.59
CA ALA A 64 -3.31 17.55 18.22
C ALA A 64 -1.98 17.33 17.48
N ALA A 65 -1.68 16.10 17.08
CA ALA A 65 -0.49 15.76 16.30
C ALA A 65 -0.46 16.55 14.98
N ALA A 66 -1.52 16.50 14.19
CA ALA A 66 -1.63 17.23 12.93
C ALA A 66 -1.51 18.74 13.13
N LYS A 67 -2.20 19.31 14.14
CA LYS A 67 -2.15 20.75 14.45
C LYS A 67 -0.75 21.24 14.84
N HIS A 68 0.04 20.41 15.53
CA HIS A 68 1.37 20.78 16.00
C HIS A 68 2.51 20.27 15.08
N GLY A 69 2.19 19.81 13.86
CA GLY A 69 3.17 19.33 12.88
C GLY A 69 3.97 18.13 13.36
N LYS A 70 3.36 17.28 14.20
CA LYS A 70 3.95 16.01 14.65
C LYS A 70 3.70 14.91 13.65
N GLY A 71 4.54 13.87 13.68
CA GLY A 71 4.38 12.71 12.80
C GLY A 71 3.03 12.03 12.98
N VAL A 72 2.36 11.75 11.86
CA VAL A 72 1.18 10.91 11.80
C VAL A 72 1.44 9.84 10.74
N ILE A 73 1.73 8.63 11.19
CA ILE A 73 2.14 7.51 10.35
C ILE A 73 1.04 6.47 10.33
N PHE A 74 0.63 6.08 9.13
CA PHE A 74 -0.29 4.96 8.93
C PHE A 74 0.47 3.76 8.35
N ALA A 75 0.55 2.69 9.12
CA ALA A 75 0.96 1.37 8.66
C ALA A 75 -0.29 0.60 8.25
N ILE A 76 -0.42 0.30 6.97
CA ILE A 76 -1.65 -0.25 6.39
C ILE A 76 -1.42 -1.61 5.74
N GLY A 77 -2.40 -2.50 5.86
CA GLY A 77 -2.49 -3.70 5.05
C GLY A 77 -3.27 -3.49 3.76
N ALA A 78 -3.16 -4.43 2.85
CA ALA A 78 -3.85 -4.43 1.57
C ALA A 78 -5.38 -4.28 1.68
N HIS A 79 -5.98 -4.75 2.79
CA HIS A 79 -7.43 -4.63 3.01
C HIS A 79 -7.92 -3.18 3.05
N VAL A 80 -7.12 -2.23 3.50
CA VAL A 80 -7.48 -0.81 3.50
C VAL A 80 -7.79 -0.33 2.08
N ILE A 81 -7.01 -0.79 1.10
CA ILE A 81 -7.24 -0.51 -0.33
C ILE A 81 -8.45 -1.29 -0.83
N LYS A 82 -8.51 -2.60 -0.53
CA LYS A 82 -9.58 -3.51 -1.01
C LYS A 82 -10.98 -3.11 -0.55
N VAL A 83 -11.11 -2.49 0.63
CA VAL A 83 -12.41 -1.97 1.12
C VAL A 83 -12.68 -0.52 0.69
N GLY A 84 -11.86 0.05 -0.20
CA GLY A 84 -12.10 1.35 -0.81
C GLY A 84 -11.73 2.56 0.06
N CYS A 85 -10.90 2.39 1.10
CA CYS A 85 -10.49 3.48 1.99
C CYS A 85 -9.35 4.35 1.44
N SER A 86 -8.77 4.03 0.28
CA SER A 86 -7.67 4.80 -0.32
C SER A 86 -7.99 6.27 -0.45
N SER A 87 -9.20 6.63 -0.93
CA SER A 87 -9.60 8.02 -1.12
C SER A 87 -9.61 8.84 0.19
N ILE A 88 -9.88 8.19 1.33
CA ILE A 88 -9.84 8.85 2.65
C ILE A 88 -8.40 9.14 3.04
N LEU A 89 -7.50 8.18 2.87
CA LEU A 89 -6.08 8.36 3.17
C LEU A 89 -5.45 9.40 2.26
N ILE A 90 -5.79 9.38 0.97
CA ILE A 90 -5.33 10.38 -0.02
C ILE A 90 -5.77 11.79 0.39
N ASP A 91 -7.05 12.00 0.76
CA ASP A 91 -7.52 13.29 1.27
C ASP A 91 -6.69 13.75 2.50
N TRP A 92 -6.35 12.84 3.40
CA TRP A 92 -5.54 13.19 4.57
C TRP A 92 -4.08 13.47 4.24
N ILE A 93 -3.51 12.78 3.24
CA ILE A 93 -2.19 13.06 2.68
C ILE A 93 -2.19 14.46 2.05
N GLU A 94 -3.15 14.76 1.19
CA GLU A 94 -3.27 16.04 0.50
C GLU A 94 -3.42 17.22 1.46
N ARG A 95 -4.14 17.01 2.56
CA ARG A 95 -4.33 18.00 3.63
C ARG A 95 -3.16 18.08 4.63
N GLY A 96 -2.12 17.27 4.46
CA GLY A 96 -0.97 17.25 5.36
C GLY A 96 -1.26 16.69 6.76
N VAL A 97 -2.34 15.90 6.92
CA VAL A 97 -2.64 15.20 8.18
C VAL A 97 -1.75 13.98 8.32
N ILE A 98 -1.64 13.16 7.27
CA ILE A 98 -0.72 12.02 7.21
C ILE A 98 0.65 12.50 6.75
N THR A 99 1.70 12.13 7.49
CA THR A 99 3.09 12.51 7.22
C THR A 99 3.95 11.32 6.80
N GLY A 100 3.40 10.12 6.80
CA GLY A 100 4.09 8.92 6.34
C GLY A 100 3.15 7.73 6.23
N ILE A 101 3.44 6.89 5.24
CA ILE A 101 2.73 5.62 4.98
C ILE A 101 3.75 4.47 5.04
N ALA A 102 3.32 3.36 5.63
CA ALA A 102 4.01 2.08 5.50
C ALA A 102 3.00 1.02 5.06
N MET A 103 3.40 0.09 4.18
CA MET A 103 2.54 -1.03 3.78
C MET A 103 3.36 -2.27 3.47
N ASN A 104 2.69 -3.43 3.41
CA ASN A 104 3.32 -4.66 2.92
C ASN A 104 3.31 -4.71 1.38
N GLY A 105 4.00 -5.68 0.79
CA GLY A 105 4.06 -5.82 -0.66
C GLY A 105 2.69 -6.03 -1.30
N ALA A 106 1.77 -6.74 -0.64
CA ALA A 106 0.39 -6.88 -1.12
C ALA A 106 -0.34 -5.53 -1.22
N GLY A 107 -0.06 -4.58 -0.31
CA GLY A 107 -0.58 -3.20 -0.40
C GLY A 107 -0.09 -2.51 -1.68
N ALA A 108 1.21 -2.61 -1.98
CA ALA A 108 1.79 -2.02 -3.18
C ALA A 108 1.23 -2.63 -4.47
N VAL A 109 1.00 -3.95 -4.49
CA VAL A 109 0.35 -4.66 -5.61
C VAL A 109 -1.04 -4.08 -5.87
N HIS A 110 -1.90 -4.03 -4.86
CA HIS A 110 -3.26 -3.52 -5.03
C HIS A 110 -3.30 -2.04 -5.39
N ASP A 111 -2.40 -1.24 -4.85
CA ASP A 111 -2.30 0.20 -5.16
C ASP A 111 -1.89 0.44 -6.62
N LEU A 112 -0.90 -0.32 -7.12
CA LEU A 112 -0.47 -0.28 -8.52
C LEU A 112 -1.59 -0.73 -9.48
N GLU A 113 -2.28 -1.82 -9.17
CA GLU A 113 -3.39 -2.33 -9.99
C GLU A 113 -4.56 -1.33 -10.05
N ILE A 114 -4.91 -0.72 -8.91
CA ILE A 114 -5.91 0.35 -8.88
C ILE A 114 -5.47 1.53 -9.76
N ALA A 115 -4.21 1.94 -9.68
CA ALA A 115 -3.71 3.03 -10.52
C ALA A 115 -3.77 2.69 -12.02
N LEU A 116 -3.51 1.44 -12.38
CA LEU A 116 -3.42 0.97 -13.75
C LEU A 116 -4.80 0.78 -14.40
N ILE A 117 -5.71 0.04 -13.74
CA ILE A 117 -6.99 -0.37 -14.34
C ILE A 117 -8.23 0.00 -13.51
N GLY A 118 -8.07 0.67 -12.37
CA GLY A 118 -9.17 1.02 -11.47
C GLY A 118 -9.83 -0.18 -10.78
N GLN A 119 -9.19 -1.33 -10.80
CA GLN A 119 -9.68 -2.59 -10.25
C GLN A 119 -8.53 -3.38 -9.64
N THR A 120 -8.82 -4.22 -8.66
CA THR A 120 -7.85 -5.11 -8.05
C THR A 120 -8.53 -6.31 -7.38
N SER A 121 -7.73 -7.20 -6.79
CA SER A 121 -8.17 -8.38 -6.04
C SER A 121 -8.88 -9.41 -6.93
N GLU A 122 -8.09 -10.27 -7.54
CA GLU A 122 -8.59 -11.39 -8.34
C GLU A 122 -9.49 -12.35 -7.54
N ASP A 123 -10.33 -13.10 -8.23
CA ASP A 123 -11.13 -14.16 -7.62
C ASP A 123 -10.27 -15.39 -7.37
N VAL A 124 -9.79 -15.53 -6.13
CA VAL A 124 -8.89 -16.61 -5.74
C VAL A 124 -9.48 -17.99 -6.03
N GLU A 125 -10.79 -18.19 -5.78
CA GLU A 125 -11.44 -19.49 -5.98
C GLU A 125 -11.42 -19.91 -7.45
N GLU A 126 -11.69 -18.99 -8.36
CA GLU A 126 -11.70 -19.28 -9.80
C GLU A 126 -10.27 -19.40 -10.36
N GLU A 127 -9.37 -18.52 -9.95
CA GLU A 127 -8.01 -18.48 -10.51
C GLU A 127 -7.13 -19.65 -10.02
N VAL A 128 -7.34 -20.15 -8.79
CA VAL A 128 -6.65 -21.34 -8.28
C VAL A 128 -7.04 -22.59 -9.05
N LYS A 129 -8.34 -22.75 -9.45
CA LYS A 129 -8.79 -23.91 -10.23
C LYS A 129 -8.06 -24.04 -11.57
N THR A 130 -7.66 -22.93 -12.16
CA THR A 130 -6.97 -22.87 -13.45
C THR A 130 -5.45 -22.74 -13.33
N GLY A 131 -4.93 -22.62 -12.11
CA GLY A 131 -3.50 -22.40 -11.84
C GLY A 131 -3.01 -21.01 -12.23
N ARG A 132 -3.91 -20.01 -12.38
CA ARG A 132 -3.57 -18.65 -12.80
C ARG A 132 -3.47 -17.66 -11.67
N PHE A 133 -3.75 -18.06 -10.43
CA PHE A 133 -3.70 -17.17 -9.27
C PHE A 133 -2.32 -16.49 -9.14
N GLY A 134 -2.32 -15.15 -9.18
CA GLY A 134 -1.10 -14.34 -9.08
C GLY A 134 -0.21 -14.32 -10.32
N MET A 135 -0.67 -14.88 -11.46
CA MET A 135 0.09 -14.96 -12.71
C MET A 135 -0.15 -13.77 -13.65
N VAL A 136 -0.60 -12.63 -13.08
CA VAL A 136 -0.81 -11.40 -13.87
C VAL A 136 0.53 -10.85 -14.32
N GLU A 137 0.67 -10.64 -15.62
CA GLU A 137 1.91 -10.22 -16.26
C GLU A 137 2.32 -8.81 -15.84
N GLU A 138 1.39 -7.86 -15.90
CA GLU A 138 1.67 -6.43 -15.72
C GLU A 138 2.08 -6.11 -14.29
N THR A 139 1.44 -6.69 -13.29
CA THR A 139 1.65 -6.34 -11.87
C THR A 139 3.11 -6.56 -11.46
N ALA A 140 3.67 -7.73 -11.73
CA ALA A 140 5.04 -8.04 -11.37
C ALA A 140 6.06 -7.37 -12.32
N ALA A 141 5.78 -7.32 -13.63
CA ALA A 141 6.65 -6.69 -14.61
C ALA A 141 6.83 -5.19 -14.34
N MET A 142 5.73 -4.47 -14.09
CA MET A 142 5.74 -3.04 -13.79
C MET A 142 6.39 -2.75 -12.44
N THR A 143 6.17 -3.60 -11.43
CA THR A 143 6.89 -3.50 -10.16
C THR A 143 8.38 -3.57 -10.39
N MET A 144 8.88 -4.57 -11.13
CA MET A 144 10.30 -4.71 -11.41
C MET A 144 10.86 -3.56 -12.27
N GLU A 145 10.07 -3.04 -13.21
CA GLU A 145 10.45 -1.86 -14.01
C GLU A 145 10.59 -0.63 -13.09
N ALA A 146 9.63 -0.38 -12.21
CA ALA A 146 9.66 0.73 -11.27
C ALA A 146 10.90 0.67 -10.36
N LEU A 147 11.19 -0.48 -9.77
CA LEU A 147 12.35 -0.62 -8.88
C LEU A 147 13.68 -0.40 -9.58
N ARG A 148 13.79 -0.72 -10.89
CA ARG A 148 14.99 -0.47 -11.69
C ARG A 148 15.10 0.97 -12.15
N ALA A 149 13.98 1.63 -12.43
CA ALA A 149 13.95 2.99 -12.97
C ALA A 149 14.45 4.05 -11.97
N TYR A 150 14.31 3.81 -10.67
CA TYR A 150 14.65 4.79 -9.62
C TYR A 150 15.62 4.19 -8.60
N PRO A 151 16.91 4.04 -8.92
CA PRO A 151 17.88 3.35 -8.09
C PRO A 151 18.05 3.99 -6.71
N GLU A 152 17.92 5.31 -6.59
CA GLU A 152 18.11 6.06 -5.33
C GLU A 152 16.86 6.12 -4.44
N MET A 153 15.73 5.56 -4.90
CA MET A 153 14.48 5.59 -4.14
C MET A 153 14.21 4.26 -3.46
N GLY A 154 13.52 4.28 -2.31
CA GLY A 154 12.96 3.09 -1.67
C GLY A 154 11.81 2.50 -2.48
N PHE A 155 11.37 1.31 -2.11
CA PHE A 155 10.35 0.54 -2.86
C PHE A 155 9.06 1.35 -3.06
N GLY A 156 8.48 1.88 -1.96
CA GLY A 156 7.20 2.60 -2.04
C GLY A 156 7.30 3.86 -2.90
N GLN A 157 8.40 4.58 -2.78
CA GLN A 157 8.64 5.78 -3.60
C GLN A 157 8.84 5.43 -5.07
N CYS A 158 9.54 4.33 -5.40
CA CYS A 158 9.68 3.84 -6.77
C CYS A 158 8.32 3.62 -7.43
N ILE A 159 7.40 2.90 -6.77
CA ILE A 159 6.07 2.62 -7.31
C ILE A 159 5.26 3.92 -7.47
N GLY A 160 5.25 4.77 -6.45
CA GLY A 160 4.50 6.04 -6.51
C GLY A 160 4.97 6.94 -7.66
N GLN A 161 6.29 7.10 -7.82
CA GLN A 161 6.88 7.90 -8.90
C GLN A 161 6.61 7.29 -10.27
N TYR A 162 6.72 5.96 -10.38
CA TYR A 162 6.44 5.24 -11.62
C TYR A 162 4.99 5.44 -12.08
N ILE A 163 4.02 5.36 -11.16
CA ILE A 163 2.60 5.61 -11.46
C ILE A 163 2.40 7.03 -12.04
N LEU A 164 3.05 8.02 -11.44
CA LEU A 164 2.97 9.42 -11.91
C LEU A 164 3.62 9.60 -13.29
N ASP A 165 4.82 9.08 -13.49
CA ASP A 165 5.57 9.26 -14.73
C ASP A 165 4.92 8.53 -15.90
N LYS A 166 4.30 7.37 -15.66
CA LYS A 166 3.51 6.63 -16.66
C LYS A 166 2.12 7.24 -16.86
N LYS A 167 1.73 8.24 -16.08
CA LYS A 167 0.41 8.89 -16.15
C LYS A 167 -0.74 7.89 -16.13
N MET A 168 -0.68 6.95 -15.19
CA MET A 168 -1.69 5.89 -15.10
C MET A 168 -3.10 6.47 -14.94
N PRO A 169 -4.13 5.85 -15.56
CA PRO A 169 -5.49 6.41 -15.66
C PRO A 169 -6.14 6.73 -14.31
N HIS A 170 -5.80 5.97 -13.26
CA HIS A 170 -6.37 6.12 -11.92
C HIS A 170 -5.31 6.49 -10.87
N ALA A 171 -4.25 7.20 -11.26
CA ALA A 171 -3.19 7.65 -10.34
C ALA A 171 -3.75 8.45 -9.15
N ASP A 172 -4.87 9.15 -9.33
CA ASP A 172 -5.61 9.88 -8.29
C ASP A 172 -6.25 8.98 -7.22
N LYS A 173 -6.21 7.67 -7.39
CA LYS A 173 -6.71 6.67 -6.44
C LYS A 173 -5.57 5.87 -5.78
N SER A 174 -4.32 6.13 -6.16
CA SER A 174 -3.14 5.49 -5.58
C SER A 174 -2.62 6.28 -4.37
N ILE A 175 -2.46 5.59 -3.26
CA ILE A 175 -1.86 6.13 -2.04
C ILE A 175 -0.37 6.43 -2.28
N LEU A 176 0.34 5.53 -2.96
CA LEU A 176 1.77 5.69 -3.25
C LEU A 176 2.02 6.87 -4.19
N ALA A 177 1.18 7.05 -5.22
CA ALA A 177 1.26 8.20 -6.11
C ALA A 177 0.96 9.52 -5.38
N ALA A 178 -0.03 9.55 -4.49
CA ALA A 178 -0.33 10.72 -3.66
C ALA A 178 0.85 11.08 -2.74
N CYS A 179 1.49 10.09 -2.13
CA CYS A 179 2.69 10.29 -1.31
C CYS A 179 3.84 10.86 -2.15
N ALA A 180 4.12 10.29 -3.32
CA ALA A 180 5.17 10.76 -4.22
C ALA A 180 4.92 12.21 -4.67
N ALA A 181 3.69 12.54 -5.07
CA ALA A 181 3.31 13.89 -5.49
C ALA A 181 3.46 14.94 -4.36
N LYS A 182 3.29 14.53 -3.10
CA LYS A 182 3.42 15.40 -1.92
C LYS A 182 4.80 15.37 -1.27
N GLY A 183 5.71 14.52 -1.73
CA GLY A 183 7.01 14.33 -1.10
C GLY A 183 6.92 13.72 0.31
N ILE A 184 5.86 12.97 0.59
CA ILE A 184 5.66 12.26 1.85
C ILE A 184 6.27 10.86 1.72
N PRO A 185 7.09 10.41 2.70
CA PRO A 185 7.68 9.09 2.64
C PRO A 185 6.60 8.00 2.69
N ALA A 186 6.68 7.09 1.72
CA ALA A 186 5.88 5.87 1.66
C ALA A 186 6.82 4.67 1.56
N THR A 187 6.65 3.69 2.44
CA THR A 187 7.53 2.52 2.52
C THR A 187 6.77 1.22 2.27
N VAL A 188 7.41 0.29 1.57
CA VAL A 188 6.88 -1.05 1.27
C VAL A 188 7.80 -2.11 1.86
N HIS A 189 7.24 -2.90 2.77
CA HIS A 189 7.96 -3.96 3.48
C HIS A 189 7.59 -5.30 2.85
N ALA A 190 8.39 -5.74 1.88
CA ALA A 190 8.17 -6.98 1.18
C ALA A 190 8.62 -8.20 2.00
N ALA A 191 7.76 -9.20 2.09
CA ALA A 191 8.08 -10.48 2.72
C ALA A 191 8.62 -11.46 1.66
N ILE A 192 9.94 -11.47 1.45
CA ILE A 192 10.59 -12.28 0.41
C ILE A 192 10.19 -13.76 0.52
N GLY A 193 9.64 -14.29 -0.58
CA GLY A 193 9.17 -15.68 -0.67
C GLY A 193 7.75 -15.91 -0.15
N CYS A 194 7.07 -14.88 0.36
CA CYS A 194 5.71 -14.98 0.89
C CYS A 194 4.65 -14.27 0.04
N GLU A 195 5.06 -13.53 -0.99
CA GLU A 195 4.13 -12.74 -1.81
C GLU A 195 3.94 -13.38 -3.19
N ILE A 196 2.71 -13.30 -3.70
CA ILE A 196 2.31 -14.00 -4.93
C ILE A 196 3.10 -13.53 -6.16
N THR A 197 3.45 -12.25 -6.23
CA THR A 197 4.24 -11.68 -7.34
C THR A 197 5.68 -12.21 -7.41
N HIS A 198 6.16 -12.90 -6.37
CA HIS A 198 7.53 -13.43 -6.34
C HIS A 198 7.74 -14.65 -7.26
N ILE A 199 6.68 -15.31 -7.69
CA ILE A 199 6.76 -16.44 -8.63
C ILE A 199 6.87 -16.00 -10.09
N HIS A 200 6.70 -14.70 -10.38
CA HIS A 200 6.81 -14.18 -11.74
C HIS A 200 8.25 -14.32 -12.28
N PRO A 201 8.45 -14.77 -13.55
CA PRO A 201 9.77 -15.01 -14.11
C PRO A 201 10.73 -13.80 -14.10
N LEU A 202 10.19 -12.58 -14.18
CA LEU A 202 10.99 -11.34 -14.14
C LEU A 202 11.38 -10.90 -12.72
N THR A 203 10.87 -11.56 -11.68
CA THR A 203 11.11 -11.16 -10.30
C THR A 203 12.58 -11.30 -9.92
N ASN A 204 13.13 -10.22 -9.39
CA ASN A 204 14.48 -10.16 -8.84
C ASN A 204 14.41 -10.00 -7.31
N GLY A 205 14.53 -11.13 -6.59
CA GLY A 205 14.47 -11.13 -5.13
C GLY A 205 15.57 -10.31 -4.45
N ALA A 206 16.75 -10.16 -5.08
CA ALA A 206 17.82 -9.33 -4.55
C ALA A 206 17.45 -7.84 -4.60
N LEU A 207 16.90 -7.39 -5.73
CA LEU A 207 16.43 -6.00 -5.89
C LEU A 207 15.26 -5.68 -4.96
N ILE A 208 14.29 -6.60 -4.83
CA ILE A 208 13.19 -6.45 -3.87
C ILE A 208 13.73 -6.34 -2.45
N GLY A 209 14.68 -7.19 -2.06
CA GLY A 209 15.29 -7.18 -0.75
C GLY A 209 16.04 -5.88 -0.46
N GLU A 210 16.82 -5.38 -1.41
CA GLU A 210 17.53 -4.11 -1.33
C GLU A 210 16.56 -2.95 -1.10
N LYS A 211 15.56 -2.81 -1.97
CA LYS A 211 14.57 -1.73 -1.91
C LYS A 211 13.69 -1.78 -0.66
N SER A 212 13.29 -2.97 -0.23
CA SER A 212 12.54 -3.16 1.01
C SER A 212 13.40 -2.85 2.25
N PHE A 213 14.70 -3.15 2.21
CA PHE A 213 15.63 -2.78 3.28
C PHE A 213 15.88 -1.27 3.34
N ASP A 214 15.96 -0.60 2.21
CA ASP A 214 16.01 0.87 2.17
C ASP A 214 14.74 1.47 2.77
N ASP A 215 13.58 0.92 2.44
CA ASP A 215 12.31 1.34 3.04
C ASP A 215 12.26 1.09 4.55
N PHE A 216 12.84 0.00 5.04
CA PHE A 216 12.99 -0.22 6.49
C PHE A 216 13.82 0.90 7.16
N ARG A 217 14.89 1.36 6.52
CA ARG A 217 15.71 2.47 7.03
C ARG A 217 14.95 3.80 7.00
N ILE A 218 14.19 4.06 5.92
CA ILE A 218 13.32 5.23 5.78
C ILE A 218 12.24 5.20 6.87
N PHE A 219 11.58 4.07 7.05
CA PHE A 219 10.56 3.88 8.09
C PHE A 219 11.13 4.13 9.50
N THR A 220 12.30 3.59 9.79
CA THR A 220 12.98 3.83 11.07
C THR A 220 13.25 5.33 11.30
N ALA A 221 13.61 6.06 10.25
CA ALA A 221 13.77 7.51 10.34
C ALA A 221 12.43 8.24 10.55
N MET A 222 11.36 7.77 9.90
CA MET A 222 10.00 8.32 10.09
C MET A 222 9.53 8.21 11.54
N LEU A 223 9.85 7.12 12.25
CA LEU A 223 9.45 6.92 13.65
C LEU A 223 9.96 8.03 14.58
N LYS A 224 11.08 8.68 14.26
CA LYS A 224 11.60 9.82 15.04
C LYS A 224 10.62 11.00 15.08
N THR A 225 9.78 11.16 14.06
CA THR A 225 8.79 12.25 13.98
C THR A 225 7.63 12.08 14.97
N LEU A 226 7.47 10.89 15.55
CA LEU A 226 6.46 10.59 16.58
C LEU A 226 6.83 11.21 17.93
N THR A 227 8.10 11.56 18.15
CA THR A 227 8.57 12.10 19.42
C THR A 227 7.85 13.40 19.78
N GLY A 228 7.34 13.44 21.01
CA GLY A 228 6.66 14.63 21.55
C GLY A 228 5.21 14.80 21.05
N GLY A 229 4.49 13.71 20.78
CA GLY A 229 3.05 13.71 20.54
C GLY A 229 2.59 13.33 19.14
N GLY A 230 3.40 12.58 18.40
CA GLY A 230 2.99 11.98 17.13
C GLY A 230 2.07 10.76 17.31
N CYS A 231 1.47 10.31 16.23
CA CYS A 231 0.55 9.17 16.20
C CYS A 231 1.01 8.11 15.21
N TYR A 232 0.96 6.85 15.63
CA TYR A 232 1.19 5.69 14.78
C TYR A 232 -0.06 4.82 14.76
N PHE A 233 -0.54 4.48 13.57
CA PHE A 233 -1.69 3.63 13.36
C PHE A 233 -1.31 2.38 12.59
N ASN A 234 -1.69 1.21 13.11
CA ASN A 234 -1.60 -0.06 12.41
C ASN A 234 -3.02 -0.47 12.02
N VAL A 235 -3.32 -0.51 10.72
CA VAL A 235 -4.68 -0.65 10.20
C VAL A 235 -4.77 -1.75 9.14
N GLY A 236 -5.70 -2.68 9.33
CA GLY A 236 -6.10 -3.62 8.28
C GLY A 236 -5.14 -4.78 8.02
N SER A 237 -4.13 -5.01 8.86
CA SER A 237 -3.29 -6.22 8.81
C SER A 237 -2.65 -6.52 10.15
N ALA A 238 -2.52 -7.81 10.47
CA ALA A 238 -1.75 -8.28 11.63
C ALA A 238 -0.24 -8.40 11.35
N VAL A 239 0.19 -8.23 10.09
CA VAL A 239 1.54 -8.58 9.61
C VAL A 239 2.16 -7.43 8.80
N ILE A 240 1.96 -6.19 9.18
CA ILE A 240 2.60 -5.09 8.45
C ILE A 240 4.00 -4.83 8.98
N LEU A 241 4.16 -4.93 10.28
CA LEU A 241 5.46 -4.79 10.94
C LEU A 241 5.48 -5.74 12.13
N PRO A 242 6.50 -6.58 12.26
CA PRO A 242 6.74 -7.34 13.48
C PRO A 242 7.06 -6.42 14.65
#